data_6b507d818e4465d6bf6c2169c4bbf29c
#
_entry.id   6b507d818e4465d6bf6c2169c4bbf29c
#
_cell.length_a   1.000
_cell.length_b   1.000
_cell.length_c   1.000
_cell.angle_alpha   90.00
_cell.angle_beta   90.00
_cell.angle_gamma   90.00
#
_symmetry.space_group_name_H-M   'P 1'
#
loop_
_entity.id
_entity.type
_entity.pdbx_description
1 polymer ?
#
loop_
_entity_poly.entity_id
_entity_poly.type
_entity_poly.pdbx_seq_one_letter_code
_entity_poly.pdbx_strand_id
1 'polypeptide(L)' 'MKHWEVEHNDQHLRIQWNESATFNLQTPIGGQWVDYHCFTCYDINSDQEALEHAMEILEHEHEVIK' A
#
# COMPACT_ATOMS: atom_id res chain seq x y z
N MET A 1 -12.47 -6.96 1.85
CA MET A 1 -11.09 -6.50 1.86
C MET A 1 -10.45 -6.75 0.51
N LYS A 2 -9.76 -5.76 -0.01
CA LYS A 2 -9.10 -5.84 -1.30
C LYS A 2 -7.60 -5.71 -1.18
N HIS A 3 -6.87 -6.26 -2.14
CA HIS A 3 -5.43 -6.13 -2.14
C HIS A 3 -4.90 -6.11 -3.58
N TRP A 4 -3.74 -5.52 -3.74
CA TRP A 4 -3.03 -5.46 -5.01
C TRP A 4 -1.57 -5.76 -4.78
N GLU A 5 -0.97 -6.52 -5.70
CA GLU A 5 0.47 -6.75 -5.67
C GLU A 5 1.12 -5.81 -6.67
N VAL A 6 2.12 -5.08 -6.22
CA VAL A 6 2.79 -4.08 -7.04
C VAL A 6 4.30 -4.23 -6.93
N GLU A 7 5.02 -3.67 -7.91
CA GLU A 7 6.47 -3.57 -7.84
C GLU A 7 6.86 -2.11 -7.70
N HIS A 8 7.75 -1.85 -6.76
CA HIS A 8 8.23 -0.50 -6.51
C HIS A 8 9.70 -0.56 -6.12
N ASN A 9 10.55 0.13 -6.90
CA ASN A 9 12.01 0.12 -6.69
C ASN A 9 12.58 -1.29 -6.61
N ASP A 10 12.17 -2.15 -7.55
CA ASP A 10 12.60 -3.54 -7.64
C ASP A 10 12.15 -4.41 -6.47
N GLN A 11 11.22 -3.91 -5.65
CA GLN A 11 10.64 -4.69 -4.56
C GLN A 11 9.20 -5.08 -4.89
N HIS A 12 8.85 -6.31 -4.55
CA HIS A 12 7.49 -6.79 -4.71
C HIS A 12 6.75 -6.51 -3.41
N LEU A 13 5.68 -5.72 -3.50
CA LEU A 13 4.94 -5.27 -2.33
C LEU A 13 3.46 -5.56 -2.51
N ARG A 14 2.72 -5.61 -1.41
CA ARG A 14 1.28 -5.76 -1.45
C ARG A 14 0.61 -4.62 -0.72
N ILE A 15 -0.44 -4.07 -1.33
CA ILE A 15 -1.27 -3.04 -0.73
C ILE A 15 -2.58 -3.71 -0.32
N GLN A 16 -2.95 -3.61 0.94
CA GLN A 16 -4.20 -4.16 1.44
C GLN A 16 -5.11 -3.02 1.88
N TRP A 17 -6.36 -3.07 1.46
CA TRP A 17 -7.34 -2.04 1.76
C TRP A 17 -8.58 -2.67 2.37
N ASN A 18 -9.05 -2.14 3.50
CA ASN A 18 -10.23 -2.68 4.18
C ASN A 18 -11.55 -2.21 3.57
N GLU A 19 -11.50 -1.52 2.43
CA GLU A 19 -12.64 -0.95 1.73
C GLU A 19 -13.37 0.15 2.49
N SER A 20 -12.75 0.67 3.53
CA SER A 20 -13.22 1.84 4.25
C SER A 20 -12.19 2.94 4.17
N ALA A 21 -11.29 3.03 5.13
CA ALA A 21 -10.30 4.09 5.14
C ALA A 21 -8.88 3.61 5.43
N THR A 22 -8.71 2.37 5.84
CA THR A 22 -7.42 1.89 6.33
C THR A 22 -6.69 1.08 5.27
N PHE A 23 -5.41 1.40 5.09
CA PHE A 23 -4.51 0.72 4.17
C PHE A 23 -3.33 0.17 4.92
N ASN A 24 -2.89 -1.02 4.51
CA ASN A 24 -1.67 -1.63 5.02
C ASN A 24 -0.74 -1.91 3.85
N LEU A 25 0.51 -1.49 3.99
CA LEU A 25 1.55 -1.83 3.03
C LEU A 25 2.30 -3.03 3.57
N GLN A 26 2.48 -4.05 2.73
CA GLN A 26 3.05 -5.31 3.16
C GLN A 26 4.23 -5.69 2.28
N THR A 27 5.20 -6.36 2.89
CA THR A 27 6.38 -6.86 2.19
C THR A 27 6.48 -8.36 2.43
N PRO A 28 7.00 -9.15 1.47
CA PRO A 28 7.15 -10.58 1.66
C PRO A 28 8.40 -10.89 2.47
N ILE A 29 8.23 -11.59 3.58
CA ILE A 29 9.33 -12.05 4.43
C ILE A 29 9.07 -13.50 4.79
N GLY A 30 10.01 -14.38 4.42
CA GLY A 30 9.90 -15.80 4.76
C GLY A 30 8.66 -16.47 4.19
N GLY A 31 8.21 -16.03 3.02
CA GLY A 31 7.04 -16.60 2.37
C GLY A 31 5.71 -16.07 2.89
N GLN A 32 5.75 -15.05 3.74
CA GLN A 32 4.54 -14.45 4.29
C GLN A 32 4.52 -12.95 4.04
N TRP A 33 3.33 -12.38 3.94
CA TRP A 33 3.16 -10.95 3.83
C TRP A 33 3.15 -10.33 5.22
N VAL A 34 4.04 -9.38 5.45
CA VAL A 34 4.20 -8.72 6.75
C VAL A 34 3.89 -7.24 6.60
N ASP A 35 3.02 -6.72 7.47
CA ASP A 35 2.69 -5.30 7.48
C ASP A 35 3.90 -4.49 7.93
N TYR A 36 4.26 -3.47 7.18
CA TYR A 36 5.33 -2.57 7.59
C TYR A 36 4.90 -1.12 7.67
N HIS A 37 3.73 -0.79 7.15
CA HIS A 37 3.22 0.58 7.20
C HIS A 37 1.69 0.56 7.12
N CYS A 38 1.06 1.39 7.93
CA CYS A 38 -0.39 1.52 7.95
C CYS A 38 -0.74 2.99 7.83
N PHE A 39 -1.71 3.31 7.00
CA PHE A 39 -2.14 4.69 6.87
C PHE A 39 -3.64 4.74 6.62
N THR A 40 -4.20 5.94 6.82
CA THR A 40 -5.64 6.18 6.66
C THR A 40 -5.86 7.21 5.59
N CYS A 41 -6.83 6.95 4.71
CA CYS A 41 -7.16 7.85 3.61
C CYS A 41 -8.68 7.88 3.45
N TYR A 42 -9.27 9.06 3.54
CA TYR A 42 -10.71 9.23 3.46
C TYR A 42 -11.15 9.65 2.07
N ASP A 43 -12.45 9.59 1.82
CA ASP A 43 -13.06 10.05 0.57
C ASP A 43 -12.64 9.24 -0.65
N ILE A 44 -12.46 7.95 -0.47
CA ILE A 44 -12.12 7.06 -1.56
C ILE A 44 -13.41 6.53 -2.18
N ASN A 45 -13.61 6.78 -3.47
CA ASN A 45 -14.84 6.47 -4.17
C ASN A 45 -14.74 5.27 -5.13
N SER A 46 -13.54 4.78 -5.37
CA SER A 46 -13.36 3.66 -6.29
C SER A 46 -12.08 2.91 -5.96
N ASP A 47 -11.98 1.69 -6.48
CA ASP A 47 -10.78 0.86 -6.31
C ASP A 47 -9.57 1.54 -6.94
N GLN A 48 -9.77 2.19 -8.08
CA GLN A 48 -8.68 2.87 -8.75
C GLN A 48 -8.14 4.02 -7.91
N GLU A 49 -9.02 4.81 -7.29
CA GLU A 49 -8.58 5.87 -6.40
C GLU A 49 -7.80 5.32 -5.21
N ALA A 50 -8.26 4.20 -4.65
CA ALA A 50 -7.57 3.56 -3.55
C ALA A 50 -6.15 3.19 -3.93
N LEU A 51 -5.98 2.56 -5.09
CA LEU A 51 -4.67 2.17 -5.57
C LEU A 51 -3.78 3.38 -5.84
N GLU A 52 -4.33 4.42 -6.44
CA GLU A 52 -3.58 5.65 -6.71
C GLU A 52 -3.08 6.30 -5.43
N HIS A 53 -3.91 6.40 -4.41
CA HIS A 53 -3.51 6.94 -3.12
C HIS A 53 -2.41 6.10 -2.47
N ALA A 54 -2.53 4.79 -2.55
CA ALA A 54 -1.54 3.91 -1.96
C ALA A 54 -0.19 4.04 -2.68
N MET A 55 -0.20 4.12 -4.00
CA MET A 55 1.02 4.30 -4.77
C MET A 55 1.69 5.63 -4.46
N GLU A 56 0.90 6.67 -4.27
CA GLU A 56 1.41 7.99 -3.90
C GLU A 56 2.11 7.95 -2.54
N ILE A 57 1.52 7.27 -1.58
CA ILE A 57 2.13 7.10 -0.26
C ILE A 57 3.45 6.33 -0.36
N LEU A 58 3.49 5.28 -1.18
CA LEU A 58 4.72 4.52 -1.39
C LEU A 58 5.84 5.40 -1.92
N GLU A 59 5.54 6.24 -2.89
CA GLU A 59 6.53 7.14 -3.48
C GLU A 59 7.04 8.14 -2.45
N HIS A 60 6.17 8.68 -1.63
CA HIS A 60 6.55 9.64 -0.59
C HIS A 60 7.43 9.01 0.48
N GLU A 61 7.15 7.78 0.86
CA GLU A 61 7.99 7.08 1.83
C GLU A 61 9.43 6.96 1.35
N HIS A 62 9.59 6.64 0.08
CA HIS A 62 10.93 6.50 -0.48
C HIS A 62 11.68 7.82 -0.52
N GLU A 63 10.98 8.91 -0.72
CA GLU A 63 11.60 10.23 -0.72
C GLU A 63 12.06 10.63 0.69
N VAL A 64 11.29 10.26 1.69
CA VAL A 64 11.60 10.63 3.07
C VAL A 64 12.83 9.88 3.60
N ILE A 65 13.04 8.67 3.12
CA ILE A 65 14.16 7.85 3.57
C ILE A 65 15.51 8.32 3.00
N LYS A 66 15.48 9.08 1.96
CA LYS A 66 16.70 9.65 1.41
C LYS A 66 17.23 10.76 2.29
#